data_be2d4d515c97179b4093223d0be61375
#
_entry.id   be2d4d515c97179b4093223d0be61375
#
_cell.length_a   1.000
_cell.length_b   1.000
_cell.length_c   1.000
_cell.angle_alpha   90.00
_cell.angle_beta   90.00
_cell.angle_gamma   90.00
#
_symmetry.space_group_name_H-M   'P 1'
#
loop_
_entity.id
_entity.type
_entity.pdbx_description
1 polymer ?
#
loop_
_entity_poly.entity_id
_entity_poly.type
_entity_poly.pdbx_seq_one_letter_code
_entity_poly.pdbx_strand_id
1 'polypeptide(L)'
;MKADLHFHSSYSDGELKVSELIEIVKEKSIDFACLTDHDSIMGSEEFIKLSKENGIISYPALELSTYNNNESIHVLAYFKSIDSIGDELKEHLIYMKKRRYERMKEFVSNINNLYGFNINIDEIANLHPHMLERPHLAEAISKITGETYKVIFEKYIGDKCPGFIPSSKLPTKEGIELIHRSGGLAILAHPYQYTKNDPYELINMGVDGVEVFYFPTQQKKYKKYKKYCNKHNLLMTGGSDFHRLYDFKHSSIGSVEFGTPYTEELINRIEEL
;
A
#
# COMPACT_ATOMS: atom_id res chain seq x y z
N MET A 1 3.24 11.25 20.73
CA MET A 1 3.75 10.97 19.38
C MET A 1 2.56 10.81 18.45
N LYS A 2 2.50 11.57 17.38
CA LYS A 2 1.50 11.46 16.32
C LYS A 2 2.12 10.70 15.15
N ALA A 3 1.37 9.81 14.51
CA ALA A 3 1.94 8.98 13.45
C ALA A 3 1.00 8.81 12.25
N ASP A 4 1.61 8.49 11.10
CA ASP A 4 0.96 7.97 9.91
C ASP A 4 1.91 6.93 9.29
N LEU A 5 1.48 5.67 9.29
CA LEU A 5 2.35 4.55 8.95
C LEU A 5 1.92 3.84 7.64
N HIS A 6 1.01 4.47 6.87
CA HIS A 6 0.50 3.92 5.64
C HIS A 6 0.13 5.02 4.66
N PHE A 7 0.98 5.28 3.69
CA PHE A 7 0.74 6.19 2.55
C PHE A 7 1.69 5.88 1.39
N HIS A 8 1.37 6.40 0.21
CA HIS A 8 2.00 6.05 -1.05
C HIS A 8 2.61 7.25 -1.76
N SER A 9 3.67 7.00 -2.51
CA SER A 9 4.37 7.98 -3.34
C SER A 9 4.30 7.62 -4.83
N SER A 10 4.91 8.46 -5.65
CA SER A 10 5.09 8.21 -7.09
C SER A 10 6.03 7.02 -7.41
N TYR A 11 6.58 6.35 -6.39
CA TYR A 11 7.28 5.08 -6.56
C TYR A 11 6.31 3.90 -6.72
N SER A 12 5.03 4.07 -6.39
CA SER A 12 3.94 3.14 -6.70
C SER A 12 2.79 3.85 -7.44
N ASP A 13 1.65 4.06 -6.82
CA ASP A 13 0.48 4.71 -7.41
C ASP A 13 0.02 5.97 -6.66
N GLY A 14 0.87 6.46 -5.77
CA GLY A 14 0.72 7.78 -5.17
C GLY A 14 1.01 8.91 -6.18
N GLU A 15 0.30 10.01 -6.05
CA GLU A 15 0.43 11.18 -6.94
C GLU A 15 1.70 11.99 -6.65
N LEU A 16 2.13 12.04 -5.37
CA LEU A 16 3.17 12.94 -4.91
C LEU A 16 4.54 12.26 -4.86
N LYS A 17 5.59 13.07 -5.10
CA LYS A 17 6.97 12.64 -4.88
C LYS A 17 7.28 12.58 -3.38
N VAL A 18 8.30 11.83 -3.02
CA VAL A 18 8.77 11.71 -1.63
C VAL A 18 9.09 13.08 -1.01
N SER A 19 9.71 13.99 -1.78
CA SER A 19 10.01 15.35 -1.32
C SER A 19 8.77 16.20 -1.03
N GLU A 20 7.65 15.94 -1.69
CA GLU A 20 6.38 16.64 -1.43
C GLU A 20 5.66 16.02 -0.22
N LEU A 21 5.74 14.70 -0.06
CA LEU A 21 5.16 13.99 1.07
C LEU A 21 5.81 14.39 2.40
N ILE A 22 7.14 14.55 2.44
CA ILE A 22 7.84 14.95 3.66
C ILE A 22 7.41 16.36 4.12
N GLU A 23 7.14 17.28 3.20
CA GLU A 23 6.62 18.61 3.55
C GLU A 23 5.22 18.52 4.17
N ILE A 24 4.34 17.65 3.67
CA ILE A 24 3.02 17.42 4.26
C ILE A 24 3.15 16.80 5.66
N VAL A 25 4.04 15.81 5.83
CA VAL A 25 4.30 15.17 7.14
C VAL A 25 4.77 16.20 8.17
N LYS A 26 5.67 17.13 7.79
CA LYS A 26 6.11 18.24 8.61
C LYS A 26 4.98 19.21 8.96
N GLU A 27 4.24 19.67 7.95
CA GLU A 27 3.10 20.58 8.13
C GLU A 27 2.07 20.03 9.10
N LYS A 28 1.82 18.70 9.03
CA LYS A 28 0.89 18.00 9.92
C LYS A 28 1.47 17.67 11.29
N SER A 29 2.73 18.04 11.56
CA SER A 29 3.45 17.75 12.82
C SER A 29 3.37 16.26 13.17
N ILE A 30 3.71 15.40 12.22
CA ILE A 30 3.79 13.95 12.42
C ILE A 30 5.19 13.60 12.91
N ASP A 31 5.27 12.91 14.03
CA ASP A 31 6.52 12.52 14.67
C ASP A 31 7.09 11.21 14.12
N PHE A 32 6.21 10.29 13.66
CA PHE A 32 6.56 8.97 13.13
C PHE A 32 5.78 8.68 11.85
N ALA A 33 6.48 8.50 10.74
CA ALA A 33 5.89 8.25 9.43
C ALA A 33 6.65 7.15 8.68
N CYS A 34 5.92 6.24 8.02
CA CYS A 34 6.50 5.22 7.15
C CYS A 34 5.84 5.25 5.78
N LEU A 35 6.65 5.41 4.75
CA LEU A 35 6.22 5.28 3.36
C LEU A 35 6.08 3.80 3.01
N THR A 36 4.92 3.40 2.46
CA THR A 36 4.53 2.01 2.25
C THR A 36 4.10 1.74 0.81
N ASP A 37 4.90 2.15 -0.14
CA ASP A 37 4.62 1.95 -1.57
C ASP A 37 4.28 0.50 -1.92
N HIS A 38 3.31 0.29 -2.82
CA HIS A 38 2.92 -1.03 -3.28
C HIS A 38 4.08 -1.78 -3.94
N ASP A 39 4.41 -2.95 -3.40
CA ASP A 39 5.43 -3.88 -3.91
C ASP A 39 6.77 -3.19 -4.25
N SER A 40 7.11 -2.12 -3.51
CA SER A 40 8.32 -1.31 -3.74
C SER A 40 8.93 -0.80 -2.43
N ILE A 41 10.24 -0.93 -2.30
CA ILE A 41 11.02 -0.35 -1.20
C ILE A 41 11.82 0.89 -1.65
N MET A 42 11.77 1.23 -2.95
CA MET A 42 12.64 2.26 -3.53
C MET A 42 12.40 3.65 -2.95
N GLY A 43 11.13 4.03 -2.71
CA GLY A 43 10.79 5.31 -2.11
C GLY A 43 11.13 5.41 -0.64
N SER A 44 11.17 4.28 0.07
CA SER A 44 11.46 4.22 1.50
C SER A 44 12.85 4.75 1.86
N GLU A 45 13.88 4.44 1.06
CA GLU A 45 15.24 4.92 1.31
C GLU A 45 15.33 6.45 1.24
N GLU A 46 14.75 7.05 0.21
CA GLU A 46 14.67 8.50 0.06
C GLU A 46 13.87 9.12 1.21
N PHE A 47 12.72 8.52 1.55
CA PHE A 47 11.86 9.01 2.61
C PHE A 47 12.54 8.98 3.99
N ILE A 48 13.24 7.89 4.33
CA ILE A 48 14.00 7.75 5.60
C ILE A 48 15.07 8.83 5.70
N LYS A 49 15.83 9.07 4.62
CA LYS A 49 16.85 10.11 4.60
C LYS A 49 16.24 11.49 4.90
N LEU A 50 15.19 11.87 4.18
CA LEU A 50 14.53 13.16 4.39
C LEU A 50 13.85 13.24 5.76
N SER A 51 13.27 12.16 6.27
CA SER A 51 12.70 12.08 7.61
C SER A 51 13.74 12.38 8.68
N LYS A 52 14.92 11.76 8.58
CA LYS A 52 16.04 11.99 9.51
C LYS A 52 16.51 13.45 9.52
N GLU A 53 16.62 14.08 8.35
CA GLU A 53 16.99 15.49 8.21
C GLU A 53 15.97 16.44 8.87
N ASN A 54 14.72 16.00 9.02
CA ASN A 54 13.61 16.77 9.59
C ASN A 54 13.19 16.31 11.00
N GLY A 55 13.94 15.42 11.64
CA GLY A 55 13.64 14.94 13.00
C GLY A 55 12.41 14.03 13.10
N ILE A 56 11.99 13.42 11.99
CA ILE A 56 10.88 12.49 11.92
C ILE A 56 11.42 11.06 12.05
N ILE A 57 10.79 10.25 12.88
CA ILE A 57 11.10 8.81 12.98
C ILE A 57 10.53 8.13 11.74
N SER A 58 11.35 7.26 11.11
CA SER A 58 10.90 6.46 9.97
C SER A 58 11.70 5.16 9.87
N TYR A 59 11.04 4.11 9.43
CA TYR A 59 11.63 2.79 9.16
C TYR A 59 11.31 2.36 7.73
N PRO A 60 12.12 1.46 7.13
CA PRO A 60 11.80 0.86 5.85
C PRO A 60 10.47 0.13 5.91
N ALA A 61 9.60 0.44 4.96
CA ALA A 61 8.30 -0.19 4.89
C ALA A 61 7.81 -0.32 3.44
N LEU A 62 6.88 -1.22 3.21
CA LEU A 62 6.17 -1.39 1.95
C LEU A 62 4.78 -1.98 2.20
N GLU A 63 3.89 -1.87 1.22
CA GLU A 63 2.64 -2.60 1.20
C GLU A 63 2.71 -3.74 0.18
N LEU A 64 2.85 -4.99 0.66
CA LEU A 64 2.91 -6.18 -0.18
C LEU A 64 1.52 -6.54 -0.68
N SER A 65 1.37 -6.62 -2.01
CA SER A 65 0.14 -7.06 -2.65
C SER A 65 0.05 -8.58 -2.67
N THR A 66 -0.92 -9.14 -1.98
CA THR A 66 -1.21 -10.56 -1.93
C THR A 66 -2.64 -10.90 -2.38
N TYR A 67 -3.03 -12.15 -2.30
CA TYR A 67 -4.30 -12.62 -2.80
C TYR A 67 -4.87 -13.77 -1.96
N ASN A 68 -6.15 -13.71 -1.64
CA ASN A 68 -6.89 -14.81 -1.02
C ASN A 68 -8.36 -14.81 -1.50
N ASN A 69 -8.93 -15.98 -1.78
CA ASN A 69 -10.33 -16.16 -2.16
C ASN A 69 -10.87 -15.15 -3.20
N ASN A 70 -10.16 -14.96 -4.31
CA ASN A 70 -10.52 -13.98 -5.35
C ASN A 70 -10.65 -12.52 -4.87
N GLU A 71 -9.86 -12.15 -3.87
CA GLU A 71 -9.74 -10.77 -3.36
C GLU A 71 -8.27 -10.39 -3.17
N SER A 72 -7.94 -9.16 -3.52
CA SER A 72 -6.62 -8.60 -3.21
C SER A 72 -6.53 -8.32 -1.72
N ILE A 73 -5.51 -8.88 -1.08
CA ILE A 73 -5.20 -8.66 0.33
C ILE A 73 -3.87 -7.94 0.40
N HIS A 74 -3.79 -6.90 1.21
CA HIS A 74 -2.56 -6.14 1.38
C HIS A 74 -1.97 -6.38 2.77
N VAL A 75 -0.64 -6.47 2.81
CA VAL A 75 0.11 -6.70 4.05
C VAL A 75 1.21 -5.65 4.13
N LEU A 76 1.13 -4.76 5.13
CA LEU A 76 2.21 -3.82 5.41
C LEU A 76 3.39 -4.59 5.99
N ALA A 77 4.58 -4.28 5.51
CA ALA A 77 5.82 -4.84 6.00
C ALA A 77 6.71 -3.73 6.56
N TYR A 78 7.21 -3.91 7.79
CA TYR A 78 8.14 -2.98 8.43
C TYR A 78 9.43 -3.69 8.77
N PHE A 79 10.57 -3.02 8.54
CA PHE A 79 11.91 -3.59 8.72
C PHE A 79 12.77 -2.64 9.54
N LYS A 80 13.80 -3.17 10.22
CA LYS A 80 14.74 -2.37 11.01
C LYS A 80 15.59 -1.44 10.16
N SER A 81 16.10 -1.93 9.04
CA SER A 81 16.93 -1.16 8.10
C SER A 81 16.77 -1.70 6.67
N ILE A 82 17.15 -0.93 5.65
CA ILE A 82 17.18 -1.38 4.26
C ILE A 82 18.11 -2.60 4.09
N ASP A 83 19.24 -2.60 4.78
CA ASP A 83 20.23 -3.68 4.69
C ASP A 83 19.74 -4.98 5.34
N SER A 84 18.83 -4.90 6.32
CA SER A 84 18.26 -6.09 6.99
C SER A 84 17.20 -6.81 6.16
N ILE A 85 16.73 -6.22 5.06
CA ILE A 85 15.72 -6.83 4.20
C ILE A 85 16.34 -8.01 3.44
N GLY A 86 15.74 -9.20 3.59
CA GLY A 86 16.20 -10.42 2.95
C GLY A 86 16.14 -10.36 1.42
N ASP A 87 17.09 -11.03 0.76
CA ASP A 87 17.23 -11.03 -0.70
C ASP A 87 16.00 -11.67 -1.39
N GLU A 88 15.37 -12.65 -0.76
CA GLU A 88 14.16 -13.31 -1.30
C GLU A 88 13.03 -12.30 -1.54
N LEU A 89 12.81 -11.36 -0.62
CA LEU A 89 11.81 -10.30 -0.81
C LEU A 89 12.27 -9.32 -1.90
N LYS A 90 13.53 -8.91 -1.90
CA LYS A 90 14.06 -8.01 -2.94
C LYS A 90 13.88 -8.59 -4.34
N GLU A 91 14.18 -9.87 -4.53
CA GLU A 91 13.98 -10.59 -5.79
C GLU A 91 12.49 -10.67 -6.17
N HIS A 92 11.61 -10.93 -5.19
CA HIS A 92 10.17 -10.91 -5.39
C HIS A 92 9.66 -9.54 -5.84
N LEU A 93 10.13 -8.43 -5.25
CA LEU A 93 9.74 -7.08 -5.65
C LEU A 93 10.18 -6.76 -7.09
N ILE A 94 11.39 -7.18 -7.49
CA ILE A 94 11.87 -7.07 -8.88
C ILE A 94 10.98 -7.87 -9.84
N TYR A 95 10.64 -9.11 -9.46
CA TYR A 95 9.71 -9.95 -10.22
C TYR A 95 8.34 -9.28 -10.36
N MET A 96 7.77 -8.74 -9.28
CA MET A 96 6.47 -8.06 -9.28
C MET A 96 6.48 -6.83 -10.19
N LYS A 97 7.53 -6.02 -10.17
CA LYS A 97 7.68 -4.86 -11.09
C LYS A 97 7.58 -5.31 -12.54
N LYS A 98 8.30 -6.37 -12.93
CA LYS A 98 8.24 -6.93 -14.28
C LYS A 98 6.84 -7.45 -14.62
N ARG A 99 6.21 -8.21 -13.71
CA ARG A 99 4.85 -8.75 -13.92
C ARG A 99 3.80 -7.66 -14.08
N ARG A 100 3.91 -6.57 -13.32
CA ARG A 100 3.01 -5.41 -13.44
C ARG A 100 3.16 -4.72 -14.79
N TYR A 101 4.38 -4.59 -15.32
CA TYR A 101 4.61 -4.05 -16.66
C TYR A 101 3.97 -4.94 -17.75
N GLU A 102 4.22 -6.26 -17.73
CA GLU A 102 3.63 -7.18 -18.70
C GLU A 102 2.09 -7.18 -18.62
N ARG A 103 1.53 -7.20 -17.40
CA ARG A 103 0.09 -7.09 -17.20
C ARG A 103 -0.48 -5.79 -17.76
N MET A 104 0.22 -4.67 -17.60
CA MET A 104 -0.20 -3.38 -18.16
C MET A 104 -0.23 -3.42 -19.68
N LYS A 105 0.75 -4.05 -20.33
CA LYS A 105 0.74 -4.27 -21.80
C LYS A 105 -0.50 -5.04 -22.23
N GLU A 106 -0.84 -6.11 -21.53
CA GLU A 106 -2.05 -6.89 -21.81
C GLU A 106 -3.32 -6.06 -21.62
N PHE A 107 -3.41 -5.27 -20.54
CA PHE A 107 -4.53 -4.34 -20.32
C PHE A 107 -4.67 -3.34 -21.47
N VAL A 108 -3.58 -2.66 -21.84
CA VAL A 108 -3.58 -1.66 -22.92
C VAL A 108 -4.03 -2.29 -24.23
N SER A 109 -3.50 -3.48 -24.57
CA SER A 109 -3.92 -4.22 -25.76
C SER A 109 -5.41 -4.55 -25.76
N ASN A 110 -5.93 -5.08 -24.65
CA ASN A 110 -7.34 -5.43 -24.52
C ASN A 110 -8.24 -4.19 -24.61
N ILE A 111 -7.91 -3.13 -23.91
CA ILE A 111 -8.72 -1.89 -23.91
C ILE A 111 -8.73 -1.24 -25.28
N ASN A 112 -7.58 -1.18 -25.96
CA ASN A 112 -7.51 -0.66 -27.32
C ASN A 112 -8.38 -1.48 -28.29
N ASN A 113 -8.32 -2.81 -28.20
CA ASN A 113 -9.10 -3.71 -29.07
C ASN A 113 -10.61 -3.65 -28.79
N LEU A 114 -11.02 -3.59 -27.50
CA LEU A 114 -12.43 -3.62 -27.12
C LEU A 114 -13.16 -2.30 -27.32
N TYR A 115 -12.46 -1.18 -27.11
CA TYR A 115 -13.08 0.14 -27.07
C TYR A 115 -12.58 1.12 -28.13
N GLY A 116 -11.62 0.68 -28.97
CA GLY A 116 -11.08 1.53 -30.05
C GLY A 116 -10.21 2.67 -29.52
N PHE A 117 -9.68 2.57 -28.31
CA PHE A 117 -8.73 3.54 -27.77
C PHE A 117 -7.36 3.37 -28.45
N ASN A 118 -6.55 4.41 -28.44
CA ASN A 118 -5.19 4.39 -28.95
C ASN A 118 -4.21 4.73 -27.82
N ILE A 119 -4.27 3.94 -26.75
CA ILE A 119 -3.38 4.10 -25.59
C ILE A 119 -2.02 3.49 -25.91
N ASN A 120 -0.95 4.25 -25.64
CA ASN A 120 0.43 3.76 -25.79
C ASN A 120 1.00 3.42 -24.42
N ILE A 121 1.45 2.16 -24.26
CA ILE A 121 2.08 1.69 -23.01
C ILE A 121 3.35 2.49 -22.67
N ASP A 122 4.16 2.86 -23.69
CA ASP A 122 5.41 3.59 -23.45
C ASP A 122 5.16 4.99 -22.89
N GLU A 123 4.05 5.64 -23.26
CA GLU A 123 3.66 6.91 -22.67
C GLU A 123 3.31 6.76 -21.19
N ILE A 124 2.56 5.71 -20.82
CA ILE A 124 2.25 5.42 -19.41
C ILE A 124 3.54 5.10 -18.64
N ALA A 125 4.42 4.26 -19.19
CA ALA A 125 5.66 3.86 -18.56
C ALA A 125 6.64 5.03 -18.37
N ASN A 126 6.69 5.98 -19.31
CA ASN A 126 7.52 7.17 -19.19
C ASN A 126 7.01 8.14 -18.11
N LEU A 127 5.69 8.23 -17.94
CA LEU A 127 5.08 9.05 -16.88
C LEU A 127 5.22 8.39 -15.49
N HIS A 128 5.22 7.05 -15.43
CA HIS A 128 5.26 6.26 -14.20
C HIS A 128 6.42 5.23 -14.24
N PRO A 129 7.69 5.67 -14.18
CA PRO A 129 8.85 4.81 -14.46
C PRO A 129 9.14 3.80 -13.35
N HIS A 130 8.59 3.98 -12.17
CA HIS A 130 8.88 3.15 -11.03
C HIS A 130 8.00 1.90 -10.96
N MET A 131 6.67 2.06 -11.04
CA MET A 131 5.72 0.97 -10.95
C MET A 131 4.48 1.27 -11.82
N LEU A 132 3.92 0.26 -12.48
CA LEU A 132 2.68 0.39 -13.27
C LEU A 132 1.51 -0.26 -12.54
N GLU A 133 0.49 0.55 -12.25
CA GLU A 133 -0.72 0.18 -11.55
C GLU A 133 -1.97 0.52 -12.36
N ARG A 134 -3.12 -0.11 -12.04
CA ARG A 134 -4.40 0.20 -12.71
C ARG A 134 -4.80 1.68 -12.66
N PRO A 135 -4.55 2.44 -11.59
CA PRO A 135 -4.80 3.88 -11.59
C PRO A 135 -4.09 4.64 -12.72
N HIS A 136 -2.87 4.25 -13.11
CA HIS A 136 -2.14 4.87 -14.22
C HIS A 136 -2.84 4.63 -15.58
N LEU A 137 -3.42 3.44 -15.78
CA LEU A 137 -4.26 3.18 -16.96
C LEU A 137 -5.58 3.97 -16.88
N ALA A 138 -6.17 4.09 -15.68
CA ALA A 138 -7.37 4.92 -15.49
C ALA A 138 -7.10 6.39 -15.83
N GLU A 139 -5.91 6.91 -15.48
CA GLU A 139 -5.49 8.26 -15.87
C GLU A 139 -5.42 8.42 -17.40
N ALA A 140 -4.80 7.45 -18.08
CA ALA A 140 -4.71 7.48 -19.54
C ALA A 140 -6.10 7.42 -20.21
N ILE A 141 -7.01 6.58 -19.71
CA ILE A 141 -8.39 6.51 -20.20
C ILE A 141 -9.15 7.80 -19.89
N SER A 142 -8.96 8.39 -18.71
CA SER A 142 -9.60 9.65 -18.31
C SER A 142 -9.22 10.80 -19.25
N LYS A 143 -7.96 10.87 -19.67
CA LYS A 143 -7.50 11.87 -20.65
C LYS A 143 -8.19 11.76 -22.01
N ILE A 144 -8.59 10.55 -22.42
CA ILE A 144 -9.28 10.29 -23.68
C ILE A 144 -10.78 10.54 -23.55
N THR A 145 -11.40 10.08 -22.47
CA THR A 145 -12.86 10.03 -22.33
C THR A 145 -13.47 11.17 -21.54
N GLY A 146 -12.66 11.84 -20.68
CA GLY A 146 -13.14 12.81 -19.70
C GLY A 146 -13.92 12.19 -18.54
N GLU A 147 -14.00 10.85 -18.46
CA GLU A 147 -14.72 10.13 -17.40
C GLU A 147 -13.91 10.12 -16.09
N THR A 148 -14.62 10.01 -14.96
CA THR A 148 -13.99 9.90 -13.64
C THR A 148 -13.38 8.52 -13.40
N TYR A 149 -12.41 8.40 -12.52
CA TYR A 149 -11.80 7.13 -12.13
C TYR A 149 -12.83 6.07 -11.75
N LYS A 150 -13.86 6.44 -10.98
CA LYS A 150 -14.94 5.53 -10.60
C LYS A 150 -15.62 4.91 -11.81
N VAL A 151 -16.03 5.74 -12.77
CA VAL A 151 -16.68 5.28 -14.01
C VAL A 151 -15.74 4.40 -14.83
N ILE A 152 -14.46 4.76 -14.91
CA ILE A 152 -13.45 4.00 -15.66
C ILE A 152 -13.27 2.61 -15.06
N PHE A 153 -13.16 2.49 -13.72
CA PHE A 153 -13.08 1.19 -13.05
C PHE A 153 -14.36 0.36 -13.23
N GLU A 154 -15.53 0.97 -13.17
CA GLU A 154 -16.79 0.27 -13.36
C GLU A 154 -17.00 -0.23 -14.81
N LYS A 155 -16.48 0.50 -15.80
CA LYS A 155 -16.81 0.30 -17.22
C LYS A 155 -15.72 -0.42 -18.00
N TYR A 156 -14.44 -0.18 -17.72
CA TYR A 156 -13.34 -0.61 -18.58
C TYR A 156 -12.34 -1.59 -17.94
N ILE A 157 -11.89 -1.33 -16.69
CA ILE A 157 -10.72 -2.01 -16.12
C ILE A 157 -10.96 -2.69 -14.77
N GLY A 158 -12.19 -2.64 -14.24
CA GLY A 158 -12.55 -3.32 -12.99
C GLY A 158 -12.67 -4.84 -13.18
N ASP A 159 -12.69 -5.55 -12.08
CA ASP A 159 -12.63 -7.03 -12.02
C ASP A 159 -13.77 -7.75 -12.78
N LYS A 160 -14.86 -7.04 -13.06
CA LYS A 160 -16.00 -7.56 -13.82
C LYS A 160 -16.03 -7.09 -15.27
N CYS A 161 -15.07 -6.27 -15.69
CA CYS A 161 -15.03 -5.73 -17.05
C CYS A 161 -14.41 -6.73 -18.03
N PRO A 162 -14.84 -6.74 -19.31
CA PRO A 162 -14.26 -7.60 -20.35
C PRO A 162 -12.77 -7.37 -20.57
N GLY A 163 -12.28 -6.16 -20.29
CA GLY A 163 -10.86 -5.81 -20.43
C GLY A 163 -9.99 -6.24 -19.24
N PHE A 164 -10.55 -6.81 -18.19
CA PHE A 164 -9.82 -7.16 -16.97
C PHE A 164 -8.76 -8.23 -17.19
N ILE A 165 -7.57 -7.97 -16.69
CA ILE A 165 -6.45 -8.93 -16.65
C ILE A 165 -6.18 -9.29 -15.18
N PRO A 166 -6.25 -10.58 -14.81
CA PRO A 166 -5.94 -11.03 -13.45
C PRO A 166 -4.50 -10.71 -13.03
N SER A 167 -4.28 -10.49 -11.74
CA SER A 167 -2.95 -10.29 -11.18
C SER A 167 -2.36 -11.63 -10.72
N SER A 168 -1.06 -11.83 -10.94
CA SER A 168 -0.28 -12.97 -10.40
C SER A 168 0.38 -12.57 -9.08
N LYS A 169 -0.43 -12.44 -8.03
CA LYS A 169 0.05 -12.12 -6.68
C LYS A 169 0.33 -13.41 -5.90
N LEU A 170 1.19 -13.33 -4.88
CA LEU A 170 1.36 -14.42 -3.92
C LEU A 170 0.07 -14.68 -3.12
N PRO A 171 -0.21 -15.93 -2.75
CA PRO A 171 -1.17 -16.23 -1.69
C PRO A 171 -0.81 -15.45 -0.41
N THR A 172 -1.83 -14.94 0.30
CA THR A 172 -1.59 -14.07 1.47
C THR A 172 -0.70 -14.72 2.53
N LYS A 173 -0.91 -16.01 2.80
CA LYS A 173 -0.07 -16.73 3.77
C LYS A 173 1.40 -16.78 3.33
N GLU A 174 1.67 -17.07 2.06
CA GLU A 174 3.03 -17.09 1.51
C GLU A 174 3.68 -15.68 1.55
N GLY A 175 2.89 -14.62 1.30
CA GLY A 175 3.37 -13.24 1.42
C GLY A 175 3.76 -12.88 2.86
N ILE A 176 2.96 -13.28 3.86
CA ILE A 176 3.28 -13.10 5.28
C ILE A 176 4.58 -13.85 5.64
N GLU A 177 4.69 -15.10 5.24
CA GLU A 177 5.88 -15.92 5.48
C GLU A 177 7.13 -15.33 4.78
N LEU A 178 6.97 -14.76 3.57
CA LEU A 178 8.06 -14.09 2.86
C LEU A 178 8.56 -12.84 3.63
N ILE A 179 7.65 -12.03 4.17
CA ILE A 179 8.01 -10.88 5.01
C ILE A 179 8.82 -11.34 6.22
N HIS A 180 8.36 -12.37 6.94
CA HIS A 180 9.03 -12.90 8.12
C HIS A 180 10.42 -13.45 7.79
N ARG A 181 10.56 -14.29 6.75
CA ARG A 181 11.86 -14.83 6.32
C ARG A 181 12.82 -13.72 5.87
N SER A 182 12.27 -12.58 5.48
CA SER A 182 13.05 -11.42 5.05
C SER A 182 13.33 -10.43 6.18
N GLY A 183 13.06 -10.81 7.44
CA GLY A 183 13.40 -10.03 8.62
C GLY A 183 12.44 -8.88 8.91
N GLY A 184 11.17 -8.98 8.51
CA GLY A 184 10.16 -7.93 8.71
C GLY A 184 9.00 -8.35 9.59
N LEU A 185 8.25 -7.36 10.07
CA LEU A 185 6.93 -7.52 10.71
C LEU A 185 5.83 -7.42 9.65
N ALA A 186 4.88 -8.34 9.68
CA ALA A 186 3.73 -8.39 8.77
C ALA A 186 2.46 -7.87 9.45
N ILE A 187 1.84 -6.84 8.91
CA ILE A 187 0.64 -6.21 9.45
C ILE A 187 -0.49 -6.28 8.43
N LEU A 188 -1.65 -6.83 8.79
CA LEU A 188 -2.81 -6.84 7.89
C LEU A 188 -3.30 -5.42 7.65
N ALA A 189 -3.22 -4.93 6.40
CA ALA A 189 -3.64 -3.60 6.01
C ALA A 189 -5.18 -3.49 5.96
N HIS A 190 -5.73 -2.32 6.26
CA HIS A 190 -7.14 -1.91 6.10
C HIS A 190 -8.20 -3.05 6.14
N PRO A 191 -8.31 -3.84 7.22
CA PRO A 191 -9.19 -5.02 7.29
C PRO A 191 -10.67 -4.70 7.08
N TYR A 192 -11.02 -3.43 7.08
CA TYR A 192 -12.38 -2.92 6.85
C TYR A 192 -12.83 -2.99 5.38
N GLN A 193 -11.90 -3.15 4.44
CA GLN A 193 -12.17 -3.14 3.01
C GLN A 193 -12.54 -4.53 2.46
N TYR A 194 -12.16 -5.60 3.16
CA TYR A 194 -12.36 -6.97 2.67
C TYR A 194 -13.83 -7.38 2.73
N THR A 195 -14.32 -7.96 1.64
CA THR A 195 -15.72 -8.32 1.43
C THR A 195 -15.92 -9.81 1.16
N LYS A 196 -14.88 -10.48 0.64
CA LYS A 196 -14.91 -11.91 0.31
C LYS A 196 -14.17 -12.78 1.34
N ASN A 197 -13.36 -12.13 2.20
CA ASN A 197 -12.59 -12.78 3.24
C ASN A 197 -13.02 -12.27 4.62
N ASP A 198 -13.09 -13.17 5.60
CA ASP A 198 -13.20 -12.77 7.01
C ASP A 198 -11.82 -12.23 7.45
N PRO A 199 -11.71 -10.97 7.88
CA PRO A 199 -10.45 -10.41 8.36
C PRO A 199 -9.83 -11.22 9.51
N TYR A 200 -10.61 -11.91 10.32
CA TYR A 200 -10.07 -12.76 11.41
C TYR A 200 -9.39 -14.01 10.89
N GLU A 201 -9.87 -14.60 9.78
CA GLU A 201 -9.18 -15.70 9.11
C GLU A 201 -7.84 -15.23 8.53
N LEU A 202 -7.80 -14.02 7.93
CA LEU A 202 -6.57 -13.44 7.43
C LEU A 202 -5.56 -13.16 8.56
N ILE A 203 -6.01 -12.60 9.68
CA ILE A 203 -5.17 -12.37 10.87
C ILE A 203 -4.57 -13.69 11.36
N ASN A 204 -5.35 -14.76 11.39
CA ASN A 204 -4.90 -16.08 11.84
C ASN A 204 -3.91 -16.77 10.87
N MET A 205 -3.59 -16.16 9.72
CA MET A 205 -2.53 -16.64 8.82
C MET A 205 -1.12 -16.35 9.36
N GLY A 206 -1.00 -15.64 10.48
CA GLY A 206 0.25 -15.43 11.19
C GLY A 206 0.81 -14.02 11.12
N VAL A 207 -0.03 -12.99 10.89
CA VAL A 207 0.44 -11.60 10.96
C VAL A 207 0.85 -11.20 12.38
N ASP A 208 1.80 -10.28 12.50
CA ASP A 208 2.24 -9.71 13.78
C ASP A 208 1.29 -8.65 14.32
N GLY A 209 0.46 -8.08 13.45
CA GLY A 209 -0.47 -7.02 13.84
C GLY A 209 -1.53 -6.72 12.80
N VAL A 210 -2.32 -5.69 13.09
CA VAL A 210 -3.46 -5.24 12.29
C VAL A 210 -3.46 -3.73 12.20
N GLU A 211 -3.74 -3.18 11.03
CA GLU A 211 -4.03 -1.76 10.85
C GLU A 211 -5.44 -1.45 11.38
N VAL A 212 -5.50 -1.15 12.68
CA VAL A 212 -6.76 -0.90 13.39
C VAL A 212 -7.27 0.51 13.15
N PHE A 213 -6.34 1.48 13.08
CA PHE A 213 -6.67 2.90 12.92
C PHE A 213 -6.50 3.28 11.45
N TYR A 214 -7.61 3.31 10.75
CA TYR A 214 -7.62 3.50 9.31
C TYR A 214 -8.45 4.73 8.93
N PHE A 215 -9.61 4.61 8.38
CA PHE A 215 -10.41 5.74 7.92
C PHE A 215 -11.22 6.37 9.08
N PRO A 216 -11.24 7.71 9.26
CA PRO A 216 -11.94 8.35 10.39
C PRO A 216 -13.41 7.94 10.58
N THR A 217 -14.10 7.62 9.49
CA THR A 217 -15.51 7.17 9.54
C THR A 217 -15.67 5.74 10.08
N GLN A 218 -14.60 4.99 10.24
CA GLN A 218 -14.60 3.60 10.70
C GLN A 218 -14.38 3.44 12.21
N GLN A 219 -14.31 4.54 12.98
CA GLN A 219 -13.99 4.53 14.42
C GLN A 219 -14.83 3.55 15.25
N LYS A 220 -16.12 3.33 14.91
CA LYS A 220 -16.95 2.34 15.59
C LYS A 220 -16.43 0.91 15.45
N LYS A 221 -15.74 0.60 14.34
CA LYS A 221 -15.16 -0.72 14.08
C LYS A 221 -13.83 -0.92 14.81
N TYR A 222 -13.12 0.15 15.18
CA TYR A 222 -11.84 0.07 15.90
C TYR A 222 -11.95 -0.75 17.18
N LYS A 223 -13.04 -0.59 17.95
CA LYS A 223 -13.24 -1.31 19.22
C LYS A 223 -13.18 -2.83 19.04
N LYS A 224 -13.69 -3.35 17.94
CA LYS A 224 -13.72 -4.78 17.64
C LYS A 224 -12.31 -5.33 17.39
N TYR A 225 -11.54 -4.68 16.52
CA TYR A 225 -10.17 -5.08 16.24
C TYR A 225 -9.23 -4.83 17.41
N LYS A 226 -9.35 -3.69 18.11
CA LYS A 226 -8.58 -3.43 19.36
C LYS A 226 -8.78 -4.54 20.39
N LYS A 227 -10.03 -4.95 20.63
CA LYS A 227 -10.33 -6.05 21.56
C LYS A 227 -9.67 -7.37 21.11
N TYR A 228 -9.69 -7.63 19.81
CA TYR A 228 -9.08 -8.83 19.24
C TYR A 228 -7.56 -8.79 19.38
N CYS A 229 -6.93 -7.71 18.96
CA CYS A 229 -5.48 -7.53 19.06
C CYS A 229 -4.98 -7.62 20.50
N ASN A 230 -5.63 -6.95 21.45
CA ASN A 230 -5.29 -7.05 22.87
C ASN A 230 -5.41 -8.49 23.42
N LYS A 231 -6.42 -9.25 22.98
CA LYS A 231 -6.60 -10.63 23.39
C LYS A 231 -5.51 -11.57 22.87
N HIS A 232 -5.00 -11.29 21.69
CA HIS A 232 -4.03 -12.15 20.98
C HIS A 232 -2.61 -11.59 20.97
N ASN A 233 -2.35 -10.49 21.71
CA ASN A 233 -1.06 -9.81 21.79
C ASN A 233 -0.50 -9.42 20.41
N LEU A 234 -1.37 -8.86 19.55
CA LEU A 234 -1.03 -8.38 18.22
C LEU A 234 -0.77 -6.89 18.22
N LEU A 235 0.20 -6.45 17.44
CA LEU A 235 0.47 -5.03 17.20
C LEU A 235 -0.74 -4.34 16.59
N MET A 236 -0.89 -3.05 16.89
CA MET A 236 -1.92 -2.20 16.31
C MET A 236 -1.27 -1.02 15.61
N THR A 237 -1.49 -0.89 14.31
CA THR A 237 -1.00 0.24 13.52
C THR A 237 -2.14 1.10 12.99
N GLY A 238 -1.78 2.19 12.34
CA GLY A 238 -2.72 3.07 11.66
C GLY A 238 -2.06 3.98 10.65
N GLY A 239 -2.83 4.36 9.66
CA GLY A 239 -2.38 5.23 8.59
C GLY A 239 -3.52 5.76 7.73
N SER A 240 -3.19 6.70 6.88
CA SER A 240 -4.15 7.38 6.02
C SER A 240 -4.46 6.62 4.74
N ASP A 241 -3.57 5.73 4.34
CA ASP A 241 -3.59 5.10 3.01
C ASP A 241 -3.66 6.17 1.89
N PHE A 242 -2.96 7.30 2.12
CA PHE A 242 -2.98 8.43 1.22
C PHE A 242 -2.32 8.07 -0.11
N HIS A 243 -3.02 8.37 -1.21
CA HIS A 243 -2.52 8.22 -2.58
C HIS A 243 -2.46 9.55 -3.33
N ARG A 244 -3.44 10.44 -3.11
CA ARG A 244 -3.55 11.70 -3.85
C ARG A 244 -4.31 12.78 -3.10
N LEU A 245 -4.08 14.01 -3.51
CA LEU A 245 -4.90 15.12 -3.08
C LEU A 245 -6.33 14.95 -3.64
N TYR A 246 -7.34 15.24 -2.84
CA TYR A 246 -8.77 15.11 -3.23
C TYR A 246 -9.21 13.66 -3.54
N ASP A 247 -8.71 12.69 -2.79
CA ASP A 247 -9.16 11.30 -2.88
C ASP A 247 -10.42 11.08 -2.02
N PHE A 248 -11.45 10.48 -2.63
CA PHE A 248 -12.70 10.13 -1.93
C PHE A 248 -12.64 8.74 -1.29
N LYS A 249 -11.64 7.95 -1.62
CA LYS A 249 -11.49 6.56 -1.17
C LYS A 249 -10.56 6.44 0.02
N HIS A 250 -9.53 7.29 0.07
CA HIS A 250 -8.49 7.26 1.10
C HIS A 250 -8.49 8.56 1.90
N SER A 251 -7.74 8.58 3.00
CA SER A 251 -7.65 9.76 3.88
C SER A 251 -6.47 10.65 3.53
N SER A 252 -6.46 11.88 4.06
CA SER A 252 -5.29 12.75 3.99
C SER A 252 -4.25 12.34 5.03
N ILE A 253 -2.97 12.54 4.73
CA ILE A 253 -1.87 12.28 5.68
C ILE A 253 -2.15 12.97 7.02
N GLY A 254 -2.00 12.19 8.10
CA GLY A 254 -2.19 12.65 9.47
C GLY A 254 -3.63 12.92 9.91
N SER A 255 -4.64 12.53 9.09
CA SER A 255 -6.06 12.67 9.45
C SER A 255 -6.58 11.57 10.37
N VAL A 256 -5.83 10.46 10.49
CA VAL A 256 -6.17 9.34 11.37
C VAL A 256 -5.61 9.60 12.77
N GLU A 257 -6.46 9.53 13.79
CA GLU A 257 -6.02 9.61 15.18
C GLU A 257 -5.28 8.34 15.58
N PHE A 258 -3.96 8.37 15.43
CA PHE A 258 -3.06 7.28 15.77
C PHE A 258 -1.76 7.81 16.40
N GLY A 259 -1.26 7.13 17.42
CA GLY A 259 -0.06 7.55 18.14
C GLY A 259 0.24 6.68 19.35
N THR A 260 0.92 7.25 20.36
CA THR A 260 1.23 6.61 21.63
C THR A 260 -0.03 6.03 22.32
N PRO A 261 0.00 4.79 22.89
CA PRO A 261 1.20 3.94 23.10
C PRO A 261 1.56 3.01 21.93
N TYR A 262 0.71 2.88 20.92
CA TYR A 262 0.86 1.88 19.84
C TYR A 262 2.13 2.08 19.01
N THR A 263 2.53 3.34 18.81
CA THR A 263 3.77 3.69 18.10
C THR A 263 5.01 3.23 18.83
N GLU A 264 5.03 3.35 20.16
CA GLU A 264 6.15 2.88 21.00
C GLU A 264 6.27 1.36 20.96
N GLU A 265 5.15 0.66 20.99
CA GLU A 265 5.11 -0.80 20.87
C GLU A 265 5.67 -1.27 19.52
N LEU A 266 5.26 -0.63 18.41
CA LEU A 266 5.77 -0.95 17.09
C LEU A 266 7.27 -0.67 16.96
N ILE A 267 7.73 0.50 17.43
CA ILE A 267 9.16 0.85 17.42
C ILE A 267 9.97 -0.21 18.16
N ASN A 268 9.57 -0.58 19.38
CA ASN A 268 10.25 -1.60 20.16
C ASN A 268 10.35 -2.93 19.40
N ARG A 269 9.26 -3.36 18.77
CA ARG A 269 9.25 -4.61 17.99
C ARG A 269 10.12 -4.54 16.73
N ILE A 270 10.20 -3.38 16.06
CA ILE A 270 11.10 -3.19 14.93
C ILE A 270 12.56 -3.20 15.39
N GLU A 271 12.88 -2.60 16.53
CA GLU A 271 14.24 -2.58 17.07
C GLU A 271 14.72 -3.96 17.57
N GLU A 272 13.79 -4.87 17.88
CA GLU A 272 14.09 -6.26 18.25
C GLU A 272 14.39 -7.18 17.03
N LEU A 273 14.06 -6.73 15.79
CA LEU A 273 14.44 -7.44 14.57
C LEU A 273 15.98 -7.35 14.35
#